data_9b2d8ca5f0ccffa00779f8c85a0a8177
#
_entry.id   9b2d8ca5f0ccffa00779f8c85a0a8177
#
_cell.length_a   1.000
_cell.length_b   1.000
_cell.length_c   1.000
_cell.angle_alpha   90.00
_cell.angle_beta   90.00
_cell.angle_gamma   90.00
#
_symmetry.space_group_name_H-M   'P 1'
#
loop_
_entity.id
_entity.type
_entity.pdbx_description
1 polymer ?
#
loop_
_entity_poly.entity_id
_entity_poly.type
_entity_poly.pdbx_seq_one_letter_code
_entity_poly.pdbx_strand_id
1 'polypeptide(L)'
;FICFIGMLNAGIVQCFGPENGSYTDMGAITKGGALLALIGLLITGILIVYKVKAAIFIGIIITTIIGIPMGITTMPETITMSHIGNISMTAFQLDFGGVLSVGVLPLITAVMSFFIVDCFDTVGTLLGTAGNAGMLDKDGNLPGGDRALIADAIATCVGACLGTST
;
A
#
# COMPACT_ATOMS: atom_id res chain seq x y z
N PHE A 1 -6.52 -7.33 5.10
CA PHE A 1 -5.45 -6.46 5.56
C PHE A 1 -5.30 -5.23 4.65
N ILE A 2 -5.02 -5.39 3.35
CA ILE A 2 -4.87 -4.30 2.36
C ILE A 2 -6.12 -3.39 2.32
N CYS A 3 -7.32 -3.99 2.32
CA CYS A 3 -8.57 -3.23 2.37
C CYS A 3 -8.67 -2.36 3.63
N PHE A 4 -8.25 -2.87 4.78
CA PHE A 4 -8.24 -2.12 6.04
C PHE A 4 -7.27 -0.94 5.99
N ILE A 5 -6.05 -1.14 5.49
CA ILE A 5 -5.09 -0.04 5.27
C ILE A 5 -5.65 0.99 4.29
N GLY A 6 -6.30 0.55 3.22
CA GLY A 6 -6.97 1.44 2.28
C GLY A 6 -8.05 2.30 2.96
N MET A 7 -8.85 1.72 3.83
CA MET A 7 -9.86 2.46 4.60
C MET A 7 -9.26 3.45 5.61
N LEU A 8 -8.12 3.10 6.23
CA LEU A 8 -7.37 4.00 7.10
C LEU A 8 -6.84 5.22 6.34
N ASN A 9 -6.17 4.97 5.21
CA ASN A 9 -5.60 6.04 4.38
C ASN A 9 -6.68 6.94 3.76
N ALA A 10 -7.84 6.38 3.45
CA ALA A 10 -9.00 7.13 2.98
C ALA A 10 -9.65 7.98 4.08
N GLY A 11 -9.37 7.72 5.35
CA GLY A 11 -10.01 8.37 6.48
C GLY A 11 -11.42 7.85 6.80
N ILE A 12 -11.81 6.70 6.23
CA ILE A 12 -13.07 6.02 6.54
C ILE A 12 -13.00 5.40 7.93
N VAL A 13 -11.83 4.90 8.29
CA VAL A 13 -11.53 4.31 9.60
C VAL A 13 -10.42 5.13 10.24
N GLN A 14 -10.49 5.35 11.54
CA GLN A 14 -9.46 6.00 12.32
C GLN A 14 -9.03 5.08 13.48
N CYS A 15 -7.72 4.97 13.69
CA CYS A 15 -7.17 4.27 14.83
C CYS A 15 -6.65 5.28 15.85
N PHE A 16 -7.10 5.17 17.08
CA PHE A 16 -6.62 5.99 18.19
C PHE A 16 -5.54 5.23 18.96
N GLY A 17 -4.46 5.94 19.29
CA GLY A 17 -3.33 5.37 20.02
C GLY A 17 -3.61 5.13 21.50
N PRO A 18 -2.62 4.59 22.23
CA PRO A 18 -2.76 4.16 23.62
C PRO A 18 -3.13 5.29 24.60
N GLU A 19 -2.90 6.55 24.25
CA GLU A 19 -3.28 7.71 25.08
C GLU A 19 -4.80 7.87 25.23
N ASN A 20 -5.59 7.39 24.27
CA ASN A 20 -7.05 7.44 24.27
C ASN A 20 -7.70 6.04 24.36
N GLY A 21 -6.91 5.01 24.72
CA GLY A 21 -7.39 3.63 24.80
C GLY A 21 -7.53 2.99 23.43
N SER A 22 -6.48 2.47 22.89
CA SER A 22 -6.37 1.72 21.60
C SER A 22 -7.68 1.17 21.03
N TYR A 23 -8.45 1.97 20.34
CA TYR A 23 -9.68 1.55 19.65
C TYR A 23 -9.72 2.08 18.24
N THR A 24 -10.52 1.40 17.43
CA THR A 24 -10.77 1.75 16.02
C THR A 24 -12.18 2.32 15.92
N ASP A 25 -12.33 3.49 15.33
CA ASP A 25 -13.61 4.17 15.16
C ASP A 25 -13.84 4.53 13.69
N MET A 26 -15.08 4.83 13.37
CA MET A 26 -15.42 5.31 12.03
C MET A 26 -15.05 6.79 11.89
N GLY A 27 -14.31 7.11 10.85
CA GLY A 27 -13.97 8.49 10.51
C GLY A 27 -15.17 9.29 10.01
N ALA A 28 -14.95 10.56 9.73
CA ALA A 28 -15.96 11.44 9.17
C ALA A 28 -16.24 11.10 7.69
N ILE A 29 -17.09 10.10 7.45
CA ILE A 29 -17.37 9.51 6.12
C ILE A 29 -17.88 10.57 5.11
N THR A 30 -18.52 11.62 5.59
CA THR A 30 -19.12 12.66 4.74
C THR A 30 -18.17 13.79 4.39
N LYS A 31 -16.92 13.76 4.85
CA LYS A 31 -15.96 14.85 4.68
C LYS A 31 -14.68 14.40 3.97
N GLY A 32 -14.14 15.27 3.14
CA GLY A 32 -12.81 15.17 2.58
C GLY A 32 -12.50 13.86 1.84
N GLY A 33 -11.38 13.24 2.18
CA GLY A 33 -10.85 12.05 1.51
C GLY A 33 -11.77 10.84 1.58
N ALA A 34 -12.49 10.65 2.70
CA ALA A 34 -13.40 9.52 2.86
C ALA A 34 -14.57 9.55 1.87
N LEU A 35 -15.18 10.73 1.66
CA LEU A 35 -16.22 10.89 0.65
C LEU A 35 -15.69 10.62 -0.76
N LEU A 36 -14.51 11.18 -1.09
CA LEU A 36 -13.86 10.95 -2.38
C LEU A 36 -13.55 9.47 -2.61
N ALA A 37 -13.04 8.77 -1.59
CA ALA A 37 -12.75 7.34 -1.66
C ALA A 37 -14.01 6.50 -1.89
N LEU A 38 -15.15 6.83 -1.23
CA LEU A 38 -16.42 6.16 -1.46
C LEU A 38 -16.95 6.38 -2.89
N ILE A 39 -16.86 7.60 -3.40
CA ILE A 39 -17.23 7.91 -4.79
C ILE A 39 -16.35 7.11 -5.75
N GLY A 40 -15.03 7.07 -5.53
CA GLY A 40 -14.08 6.31 -6.33
C GLY A 40 -14.37 4.81 -6.32
N LEU A 41 -14.70 4.27 -5.14
CA LEU A 41 -15.07 2.86 -4.97
C LEU A 41 -16.34 2.52 -5.77
N LEU A 42 -17.36 3.38 -5.70
CA LEU A 42 -18.60 3.19 -6.46
C LEU A 42 -18.35 3.25 -7.97
N ILE A 43 -17.60 4.23 -8.45
CA ILE A 43 -17.24 4.34 -9.87
C ILE A 43 -16.48 3.11 -10.33
N THR A 44 -15.47 2.70 -9.59
CA THR A 44 -14.66 1.51 -9.92
C THR A 44 -15.51 0.25 -9.90
N GLY A 45 -16.40 0.09 -8.91
CA GLY A 45 -17.32 -1.03 -8.82
C GLY A 45 -18.27 -1.11 -10.02
N ILE A 46 -18.84 0.02 -10.43
CA ILE A 46 -19.69 0.11 -11.63
C ILE A 46 -18.89 -0.31 -12.88
N LEU A 47 -17.68 0.20 -13.07
CA LEU A 47 -16.83 -0.14 -14.21
C LEU A 47 -16.47 -1.64 -14.24
N ILE A 48 -16.25 -2.26 -13.09
CA ILE A 48 -16.00 -3.72 -12.99
C ILE A 48 -17.23 -4.52 -13.39
N VAL A 49 -18.43 -4.11 -12.93
CA VAL A 49 -19.68 -4.77 -13.29
C VAL A 49 -19.92 -4.70 -14.82
N TYR A 50 -19.61 -3.58 -15.43
CA TYR A 50 -19.65 -3.44 -16.90
C TYR A 50 -18.51 -4.16 -17.64
N LYS A 51 -17.66 -4.90 -16.92
CA LYS A 51 -16.51 -5.64 -17.48
C LYS A 51 -15.55 -4.76 -18.31
N VAL A 52 -15.41 -3.50 -17.95
CA VAL A 52 -14.48 -2.58 -18.61
C VAL A 52 -13.06 -3.03 -18.34
N LYS A 53 -12.28 -3.24 -19.40
CA LYS A 53 -10.86 -3.52 -19.27
C LYS A 53 -10.16 -2.33 -18.59
N ALA A 54 -9.27 -2.60 -17.64
CA ALA A 54 -8.59 -1.58 -16.83
C ALA A 54 -9.52 -0.70 -15.96
N ALA A 55 -10.67 -1.24 -15.51
CA ALA A 55 -11.66 -0.54 -14.69
C ALA A 55 -11.04 0.16 -13.46
N ILE A 56 -10.10 -0.49 -12.79
CA ILE A 56 -9.40 0.05 -11.61
C ILE A 56 -8.58 1.28 -12.01
N PHE A 57 -7.82 1.21 -13.10
CA PHE A 57 -6.99 2.30 -13.59
C PHE A 57 -7.83 3.53 -13.98
N ILE A 58 -8.91 3.29 -14.72
CA ILE A 58 -9.86 4.34 -15.10
C ILE A 58 -10.52 4.94 -13.86
N GLY A 59 -10.89 4.11 -12.89
CA GLY A 59 -11.47 4.54 -11.62
C GLY A 59 -10.51 5.47 -10.85
N ILE A 60 -9.23 5.14 -10.78
CA ILE A 60 -8.21 5.99 -10.14
C ILE A 60 -8.11 7.35 -10.85
N ILE A 61 -8.03 7.37 -12.18
CA ILE A 61 -7.95 8.63 -12.95
C ILE A 61 -9.18 9.51 -12.69
N ILE A 62 -10.37 8.94 -12.79
CA ILE A 62 -11.62 9.71 -12.58
C ILE A 62 -11.67 10.25 -11.14
N THR A 63 -11.34 9.43 -10.15
CA THR A 63 -11.32 9.85 -8.75
C THR A 63 -10.31 10.95 -8.50
N THR A 64 -9.14 10.88 -9.11
CA THR A 64 -8.11 11.92 -9.02
C THR A 64 -8.61 13.24 -9.62
N ILE A 65 -9.26 13.21 -10.80
CA ILE A 65 -9.83 14.39 -11.44
C ILE A 65 -10.93 15.02 -10.57
N ILE A 66 -11.76 14.22 -9.92
CA ILE A 66 -12.78 14.71 -8.98
C ILE A 66 -12.13 15.29 -7.72
N GLY A 67 -11.04 14.71 -7.26
CA GLY A 67 -10.31 15.14 -6.06
C GLY A 67 -9.67 16.54 -6.18
N ILE A 68 -9.32 16.96 -7.39
CA ILE A 68 -8.72 18.29 -7.65
C ILE A 68 -9.68 19.43 -7.25
N PRO A 69 -10.92 19.51 -7.76
CA PRO A 69 -11.83 20.59 -7.39
C PRO A 69 -12.31 20.49 -5.93
N MET A 70 -12.24 19.31 -5.31
CA MET A 70 -12.54 19.13 -3.89
C MET A 70 -11.38 19.61 -2.98
N GLY A 71 -10.24 20.01 -3.54
CA GLY A 71 -9.07 20.46 -2.79
C GLY A 71 -8.37 19.36 -1.99
N ILE A 72 -8.68 18.08 -2.26
CA ILE A 72 -8.10 16.91 -1.61
C ILE A 72 -6.83 16.48 -2.33
N THR A 73 -6.84 16.57 -3.66
CA THR A 73 -5.70 16.23 -4.51
C THR A 73 -4.98 17.52 -4.89
N THR A 74 -3.74 17.68 -4.41
CA THR A 74 -2.88 18.80 -4.81
C THR A 74 -2.19 18.45 -6.12
N MET A 75 -2.27 19.35 -7.10
CA MET A 75 -1.43 19.22 -8.30
C MET A 75 0.02 19.50 -7.95
N PRO A 76 0.98 18.70 -8.42
CA PRO A 76 2.37 19.01 -8.24
C PRO A 76 2.70 20.34 -8.98
N GLU A 77 3.26 21.30 -8.26
CA GLU A 77 3.62 22.61 -8.81
C GLU A 77 4.67 22.53 -9.93
N THR A 78 5.54 21.53 -9.85
CA THR A 78 6.54 21.24 -10.89
C THR A 78 6.84 19.75 -10.95
N ILE A 79 6.76 19.18 -12.15
CA ILE A 79 7.30 17.84 -12.42
C ILE A 79 8.78 18.05 -12.80
N THR A 80 9.62 18.22 -11.81
CA THR A 80 11.04 18.46 -12.05
C THR A 80 11.82 17.16 -11.85
N MET A 81 12.53 16.74 -12.86
CA MET A 81 13.45 15.59 -12.81
C MET A 81 14.63 15.78 -11.82
N SER A 82 14.76 16.97 -11.22
CA SER A 82 15.80 17.26 -10.24
C SER A 82 15.73 16.41 -8.97
N HIS A 83 14.56 15.84 -8.65
CA HIS A 83 14.40 14.92 -7.52
C HIS A 83 15.09 13.58 -7.73
N ILE A 84 15.38 13.19 -8.98
CA ILE A 84 16.13 11.96 -9.27
C ILE A 84 17.57 12.05 -8.76
N GLY A 85 18.15 13.25 -8.76
CA GLY A 85 19.49 13.51 -8.19
C GLY A 85 19.56 13.29 -6.67
N ASN A 86 18.43 13.33 -5.98
CA ASN A 86 18.37 13.17 -4.53
C ASN A 86 18.35 11.69 -4.08
N ILE A 87 18.32 10.73 -5.00
CA ILE A 87 18.43 9.29 -4.68
C ILE A 87 19.73 9.02 -3.92
N SER A 88 20.80 9.75 -4.20
CA SER A 88 22.07 9.62 -3.48
C SER A 88 21.97 9.99 -1.99
N MET A 89 20.94 10.73 -1.59
CA MET A 89 20.71 11.10 -0.19
C MET A 89 20.04 9.97 0.62
N THR A 90 19.38 9.04 -0.04
CA THR A 90 18.67 7.90 0.60
C THR A 90 19.36 6.58 0.34
N ALA A 91 19.99 6.42 -0.85
CA ALA A 91 20.66 5.18 -1.23
C ALA A 91 21.86 4.92 -0.33
N PHE A 92 21.92 3.70 0.19
CA PHE A 92 22.99 3.20 1.07
C PHE A 92 23.19 3.97 2.40
N GLN A 93 22.19 4.74 2.84
CA GLN A 93 22.19 5.42 4.14
C GLN A 93 21.69 4.48 5.26
N LEU A 94 22.33 3.31 5.37
CA LEU A 94 22.00 2.30 6.36
C LEU A 94 22.66 2.61 7.70
N ASP A 95 21.87 3.03 8.70
CA ASP A 95 22.35 3.27 10.06
C ASP A 95 22.09 2.06 10.97
N PHE A 96 22.96 1.09 10.91
CA PHE A 96 22.90 -0.08 11.81
C PHE A 96 23.14 0.29 13.28
N GLY A 97 23.89 1.36 13.55
CA GLY A 97 24.15 1.84 14.91
C GLY A 97 22.88 2.36 15.58
N GLY A 98 22.12 3.19 14.86
CA GLY A 98 20.83 3.68 15.30
C GLY A 98 19.82 2.56 15.55
N VAL A 99 19.75 1.58 14.66
CA VAL A 99 18.86 0.42 14.80
C VAL A 99 19.20 -0.42 16.03
N LEU A 100 20.47 -0.67 16.30
CA LEU A 100 20.90 -1.45 17.47
C LEU A 100 20.71 -0.67 18.79
N SER A 101 20.72 0.66 18.76
CA SER A 101 20.54 1.51 19.94
C SER A 101 19.12 1.45 20.53
N VAL A 102 18.13 1.05 19.73
CA VAL A 102 16.71 0.96 20.17
C VAL A 102 16.51 -0.18 21.18
N GLY A 103 17.42 -1.14 21.23
CA GLY A 103 17.34 -2.31 22.10
C GLY A 103 16.81 -3.56 21.41
N VAL A 104 17.17 -4.71 21.96
CA VAL A 104 16.90 -6.01 21.30
C VAL A 104 15.41 -6.34 21.22
N LEU A 105 14.66 -6.10 22.28
CA LEU A 105 13.22 -6.46 22.31
C LEU A 105 12.37 -5.62 21.35
N PRO A 106 12.46 -4.28 21.31
CA PRO A 106 11.78 -3.46 20.30
C PRO A 106 12.22 -3.80 18.88
N LEU A 107 13.49 -4.11 18.66
CA LEU A 107 14.01 -4.51 17.35
C LEU A 107 13.36 -5.80 16.85
N ILE A 108 13.32 -6.85 17.68
CA ILE A 108 12.67 -8.11 17.31
C ILE A 108 11.18 -7.88 17.02
N THR A 109 10.50 -7.10 17.86
CA THR A 109 9.07 -6.80 17.66
C THR A 109 8.84 -6.06 16.34
N ALA A 110 9.65 -5.08 16.01
CA ALA A 110 9.56 -4.34 14.76
C ALA A 110 9.82 -5.25 13.54
N VAL A 111 10.91 -6.03 13.56
CA VAL A 111 11.24 -6.96 12.48
C VAL A 111 10.12 -7.97 12.26
N MET A 112 9.59 -8.57 13.34
CA MET A 112 8.48 -9.53 13.23
C MET A 112 7.21 -8.87 12.70
N SER A 113 6.91 -7.65 13.11
CA SER A 113 5.74 -6.91 12.62
C SER A 113 5.86 -6.62 11.12
N PHE A 114 6.99 -6.09 10.67
CA PHE A 114 7.22 -5.83 9.25
C PHE A 114 7.21 -7.10 8.43
N PHE A 115 7.86 -8.17 8.90
CA PHE A 115 7.87 -9.47 8.23
C PHE A 115 6.44 -10.03 8.04
N ILE A 116 5.63 -9.99 9.10
CA ILE A 116 4.24 -10.48 9.02
C ILE A 116 3.43 -9.66 8.02
N VAL A 117 3.54 -8.34 8.08
CA VAL A 117 2.84 -7.42 7.17
C VAL A 117 3.24 -7.70 5.72
N ASP A 118 4.52 -7.71 5.42
CA ASP A 118 5.07 -7.94 4.08
C ASP A 118 4.67 -9.32 3.53
N CYS A 119 4.80 -10.36 4.34
CA CYS A 119 4.42 -11.72 3.96
C CYS A 119 2.93 -11.84 3.61
N PHE A 120 2.03 -11.26 4.43
CA PHE A 120 0.59 -11.31 4.16
C PHE A 120 0.20 -10.46 2.95
N ASP A 121 0.87 -9.33 2.74
CA ASP A 121 0.64 -8.47 1.58
C ASP A 121 1.03 -9.19 0.29
N THR A 122 2.23 -9.73 0.24
CA THR A 122 2.75 -10.46 -0.93
C THR A 122 1.92 -11.70 -1.25
N VAL A 123 1.63 -12.55 -0.26
CA VAL A 123 0.80 -13.73 -0.46
C VAL A 123 -0.61 -13.36 -0.92
N GLY A 124 -1.20 -12.32 -0.32
CA GLY A 124 -2.53 -11.84 -0.69
C GLY A 124 -2.60 -11.32 -2.13
N THR A 125 -1.62 -10.52 -2.54
CA THR A 125 -1.55 -9.96 -3.90
C THR A 125 -1.22 -11.04 -4.94
N LEU A 126 -0.31 -11.96 -4.65
CA LEU A 126 0.02 -13.06 -5.55
C LEU A 126 -1.17 -13.97 -5.80
N LEU A 127 -1.86 -14.43 -4.74
CA LEU A 127 -3.03 -15.28 -4.88
C LEU A 127 -4.20 -14.55 -5.54
N GLY A 128 -4.42 -13.28 -5.20
CA GLY A 128 -5.48 -12.47 -5.79
C GLY A 128 -5.27 -12.22 -7.28
N THR A 129 -4.06 -11.87 -7.70
CA THR A 129 -3.72 -11.63 -9.11
C THR A 129 -3.69 -12.92 -9.92
N ALA A 130 -3.12 -13.99 -9.37
CA ALA A 130 -3.06 -15.30 -10.00
C ALA A 130 -4.45 -15.93 -10.17
N GLY A 131 -5.32 -15.75 -9.18
CA GLY A 131 -6.71 -16.19 -9.26
C GLY A 131 -7.48 -15.49 -10.38
N ASN A 132 -7.35 -14.17 -10.49
CA ASN A 132 -7.98 -13.39 -11.55
C ASN A 132 -7.39 -13.71 -12.95
N ALA A 133 -6.12 -14.09 -13.02
CA ALA A 133 -5.43 -14.47 -14.25
C ALA A 133 -5.68 -15.93 -14.64
N GLY A 134 -6.35 -16.74 -13.81
CA GLY A 134 -6.58 -18.16 -14.06
C GLY A 134 -5.30 -19.00 -13.98
N MET A 135 -4.30 -18.55 -13.20
CA MET A 135 -3.01 -19.23 -13.05
C MET A 135 -2.96 -20.23 -11.90
N LEU A 136 -4.01 -20.29 -11.09
CA LEU A 136 -4.10 -21.26 -10.01
C LEU A 136 -4.40 -22.66 -10.57
N ASP A 137 -3.82 -23.68 -9.95
CA ASP A 137 -4.14 -25.07 -10.25
C ASP A 137 -5.50 -25.50 -9.65
N LYS A 138 -5.90 -26.75 -9.84
CA LYS A 138 -7.18 -27.28 -9.36
C LYS A 138 -7.31 -27.29 -7.84
N ASP A 139 -6.19 -27.27 -7.15
CA ASP A 139 -6.11 -27.29 -5.68
C ASP A 139 -5.99 -25.85 -5.11
N GLY A 140 -6.04 -24.82 -5.97
CA GLY A 140 -5.94 -23.42 -5.58
C GLY A 140 -4.51 -22.94 -5.29
N ASN A 141 -3.51 -23.73 -5.63
CA ASN A 141 -2.10 -23.34 -5.47
C ASN A 141 -1.58 -22.61 -6.69
N LEU A 142 -0.65 -21.69 -6.47
CA LEU A 142 0.06 -21.00 -7.55
C LEU A 142 1.33 -21.75 -7.92
N PRO A 143 1.41 -22.37 -9.11
CA PRO A 143 2.64 -23.01 -9.57
C PRO A 143 3.79 -22.00 -9.62
N GLY A 144 4.88 -22.27 -8.88
CA GLY A 144 6.03 -21.37 -8.78
C GLY A 144 5.85 -20.20 -7.82
N GLY A 145 4.83 -20.22 -6.94
CA GLY A 145 4.59 -19.20 -5.94
C GLY A 145 5.76 -19.01 -4.96
N ASP A 146 6.47 -20.10 -4.65
CA ASP A 146 7.72 -20.10 -3.87
C ASP A 146 8.80 -19.21 -4.52
N ARG A 147 8.98 -19.31 -5.82
CA ARG A 147 9.95 -18.48 -6.58
C ARG A 147 9.51 -17.02 -6.62
N ALA A 148 8.22 -16.75 -6.73
CA ALA A 148 7.68 -15.41 -6.70
C ALA A 148 7.94 -14.75 -5.34
N LEU A 149 7.72 -15.46 -4.22
CA LEU A 149 8.02 -14.99 -2.88
C LEU A 149 9.52 -14.71 -2.67
N ILE A 150 10.40 -15.58 -3.18
CA ILE A 150 11.85 -15.34 -3.12
C ILE A 150 12.26 -14.10 -3.92
N ALA A 151 11.69 -13.93 -5.12
CA ALA A 151 11.96 -12.76 -5.96
C ALA A 151 11.52 -11.46 -5.26
N ASP A 152 10.37 -11.47 -4.63
CA ASP A 152 9.84 -10.35 -3.87
C ASP A 152 10.73 -10.02 -2.66
N ALA A 153 11.14 -11.02 -1.87
CA ALA A 153 12.05 -10.84 -0.75
C ALA A 153 13.40 -10.24 -1.18
N ILE A 154 13.94 -10.67 -2.33
CA ILE A 154 15.18 -10.09 -2.88
C ILE A 154 14.94 -8.63 -3.30
N ALA A 155 13.81 -8.35 -3.96
CA ALA A 155 13.45 -6.99 -4.38
C ALA A 155 13.29 -6.05 -3.17
N THR A 156 12.65 -6.51 -2.10
CA THR A 156 12.51 -5.78 -0.83
C THR A 156 13.87 -5.45 -0.22
N CYS A 157 14.81 -6.41 -0.18
CA CYS A 157 16.17 -6.16 0.31
C CYS A 157 16.91 -5.12 -0.55
N VAL A 158 16.81 -5.22 -1.87
CA VAL A 158 17.41 -4.24 -2.78
C VAL A 158 16.77 -2.87 -2.63
N GLY A 159 15.45 -2.81 -2.52
CA GLY A 159 14.70 -1.58 -2.27
C GLY A 159 15.13 -0.90 -0.98
N ALA A 160 15.28 -1.66 0.10
CA ALA A 160 15.78 -1.13 1.39
C ALA A 160 17.19 -0.53 1.26
N CYS A 161 18.09 -1.18 0.51
CA CYS A 161 19.43 -0.64 0.24
C CYS A 161 19.39 0.66 -0.58
N LEU A 162 18.44 0.78 -1.50
CA LEU A 162 18.26 1.98 -2.32
C LEU A 162 17.46 3.09 -1.61
N GLY A 163 16.90 2.80 -0.43
CA GLY A 163 16.08 3.74 0.33
C GLY A 163 14.70 3.98 -0.29
N THR A 164 14.17 2.97 -1.01
CA THR A 164 12.80 2.99 -1.55
C THR A 164 11.87 2.16 -0.67
N SER A 165 10.56 2.48 -0.65
CA SER A 165 9.58 1.56 -0.10
C SER A 165 9.30 0.42 -1.09
N THR A 166 8.91 -0.70 -0.58
CA THR A 166 8.47 -1.87 -1.34
C THR A 166 7.00 -1.80 -1.64
#